data_954b790b91d072aaf7c8042ca0ddf8cb
#
_entry.id   954b790b91d072aaf7c8042ca0ddf8cb
#
_cell.length_a   1.000
_cell.length_b   1.000
_cell.length_c   1.000
_cell.angle_alpha   90.00
_cell.angle_beta   90.00
_cell.angle_gamma   90.00
#
_symmetry.space_group_name_H-M   'P 1'
#
loop_
_entity.id
_entity.type
_entity.pdbx_description
1 polymer ?
#
loop_
_entity_poly.entity_id
_entity_poly.type
_entity_poly.pdbx_seq_one_letter_code
_entity_poly.pdbx_strand_id
1 'polypeptide(L)'
;MKPGTFFFIVGPSGSGKDSLMSGVKPFLPEKEFVFARRVITREATPDTEDHDSCSESDFLEREKQGDFIITWQAHGLHYGLPVTLLEAIQQGIHVIANGSRNEILALKDKFSSLQVIEITAPIDVLRKRLIARHRETPEDIERRLQRATLTLPEGIRTLKIKNDVTLEIGISRLKAALMLDNRSNNPLSQLIYRKTCGAHLSRSDYEQLLPAIIQNTFPLSDVQAFLIACTERLEEDEVISIAYARTLLYPRIQWSQAMVMDKHSLGGILGNRVSMVVIPIIAAYGLMIPKTSSRAITSAAGTADTMEVLAKVDLDFEELKACVNATNACIVWNGKLNHSVLDDAMNPMTRSFGLDTRNWSVASILSKKFTAGSTHVVIDIPYVSSGKVKTFDEANQLAQLFERVGQAIGLVVKAFPTDGRIPIGCGVGPSLEVRDILQVLQNDPQASQNLVEKSLFFTAHLLALDERVGNFETGYQIAKGFIKSGAALQSMQTIIAHQGKMPEQSRKVYMLEVCSDQDGFVSAIDDHRISGIARLAGAPLLKSAGIDLKTLTGEAVQIGQTLYVIQSTDQQKLQEAYEFAFENHGFIFTQLKSIATSIDKNTSHWGYANIPPK
;
A
#
# COMPACT_ATOMS: atom_id res chain seq x y z
N MET A 1 -2.81 26.75 -33.16
CA MET A 1 -2.32 25.96 -32.00
C MET A 1 -3.37 26.03 -30.88
N LYS A 2 -3.54 24.96 -30.11
CA LYS A 2 -4.36 25.06 -28.87
C LYS A 2 -3.65 25.96 -27.87
N PRO A 3 -4.33 26.87 -27.13
CA PRO A 3 -3.70 27.69 -26.10
C PRO A 3 -3.09 26.85 -24.98
N GLY A 4 -2.05 27.35 -24.35
CA GLY A 4 -1.45 26.74 -23.16
C GLY A 4 -2.41 26.70 -21.98
N THR A 5 -2.09 25.93 -20.96
CA THR A 5 -2.83 25.87 -19.70
C THR A 5 -2.19 26.81 -18.68
N PHE A 6 -2.99 27.58 -17.96
CA PHE A 6 -2.53 28.35 -16.80
C PHE A 6 -2.71 27.47 -15.54
N PHE A 7 -1.59 26.93 -15.02
CA PHE A 7 -1.55 26.17 -13.79
C PHE A 7 -1.35 27.12 -12.60
N PHE A 8 -2.35 27.19 -11.74
CA PHE A 8 -2.29 28.03 -10.54
C PHE A 8 -2.16 27.16 -9.29
N ILE A 9 -0.95 27.19 -8.68
CA ILE A 9 -0.60 26.36 -7.54
C ILE A 9 -0.96 27.09 -6.24
N VAL A 10 -1.87 26.49 -5.48
CA VAL A 10 -2.34 27.02 -4.20
C VAL A 10 -2.15 26.01 -3.08
N GLY A 11 -2.33 26.42 -1.84
CA GLY A 11 -2.30 25.53 -0.68
C GLY A 11 -1.89 26.28 0.58
N PRO A 12 -2.09 25.68 1.77
CA PRO A 12 -1.79 26.31 3.04
C PRO A 12 -0.30 26.61 3.20
N SER A 13 0.00 27.49 4.16
CA SER A 13 1.38 27.70 4.59
C SER A 13 1.95 26.42 5.18
N GLY A 14 3.18 26.07 4.85
CA GLY A 14 3.81 24.81 5.28
C GLY A 14 3.50 23.60 4.38
N SER A 15 2.63 23.73 3.37
CA SER A 15 2.35 22.61 2.45
C SER A 15 3.51 22.24 1.52
N GLY A 16 4.55 23.08 1.42
CA GLY A 16 5.74 22.80 0.61
C GLY A 16 5.63 23.21 -0.86
N LYS A 17 4.69 24.10 -1.22
CA LYS A 17 4.48 24.58 -2.59
C LYS A 17 5.77 24.99 -3.30
N ASP A 18 6.53 25.88 -2.66
CA ASP A 18 7.72 26.48 -3.27
C ASP A 18 8.82 25.43 -3.49
N SER A 19 9.01 24.51 -2.52
CA SER A 19 9.96 23.39 -2.66
C SER A 19 9.56 22.44 -3.78
N LEU A 20 8.26 22.14 -3.93
CA LEU A 20 7.76 21.28 -5.01
C LEU A 20 7.90 21.97 -6.37
N MET A 21 7.57 23.26 -6.46
CA MET A 21 7.72 24.04 -7.70
C MET A 21 9.17 24.13 -8.15
N SER A 22 10.09 24.45 -7.23
CA SER A 22 11.53 24.48 -7.54
C SER A 22 12.04 23.08 -7.92
N GLY A 23 11.62 22.06 -7.21
CA GLY A 23 12.04 20.68 -7.45
C GLY A 23 11.50 20.07 -8.76
N VAL A 24 10.32 20.48 -9.23
CA VAL A 24 9.75 19.95 -10.48
C VAL A 24 10.33 20.62 -11.72
N LYS A 25 10.80 21.85 -11.61
CA LYS A 25 11.31 22.67 -12.72
C LYS A 25 12.32 21.95 -13.63
N PRO A 26 13.35 21.23 -13.12
CA PRO A 26 14.30 20.51 -13.97
C PRO A 26 13.72 19.35 -14.75
N PHE A 27 12.52 18.88 -14.40
CA PHE A 27 11.88 17.71 -15.03
C PHE A 27 10.80 18.07 -16.05
N LEU A 28 10.57 19.35 -16.30
CA LEU A 28 9.59 19.83 -17.27
C LEU A 28 10.30 20.32 -18.55
N PRO A 29 9.72 20.09 -19.75
CA PRO A 29 10.26 20.59 -20.99
C PRO A 29 10.23 22.12 -21.03
N GLU A 30 11.38 22.77 -21.07
CA GLU A 30 11.52 24.26 -21.03
C GLU A 30 10.77 24.97 -22.15
N LYS A 31 10.60 24.31 -23.33
CA LYS A 31 9.87 24.88 -24.45
C LYS A 31 8.34 24.84 -24.28
N GLU A 32 7.85 24.05 -23.36
CA GLU A 32 6.42 23.84 -23.14
C GLU A 32 5.91 24.48 -21.85
N PHE A 33 6.80 24.76 -20.88
CA PHE A 33 6.45 25.26 -19.57
C PHE A 33 7.26 26.51 -19.18
N VAL A 34 6.55 27.51 -18.67
CA VAL A 34 7.14 28.75 -18.11
C VAL A 34 6.66 28.91 -16.65
N PHE A 35 7.60 29.13 -15.76
CA PHE A 35 7.30 29.52 -14.37
C PHE A 35 7.14 31.03 -14.31
N ALA A 36 5.96 31.47 -13.86
CA ALA A 36 5.65 32.89 -13.73
C ALA A 36 6.49 33.52 -12.61
N ARG A 37 7.22 34.57 -12.92
CA ARG A 37 7.85 35.44 -11.92
C ARG A 37 6.84 36.51 -11.53
N ARG A 38 6.49 36.53 -10.24
CA ARG A 38 5.60 37.57 -9.69
C ARG A 38 6.37 38.85 -9.47
N VAL A 39 5.72 39.98 -9.67
CA VAL A 39 6.24 41.26 -9.22
C VAL A 39 5.81 41.50 -7.77
N ILE A 40 6.74 41.80 -6.87
CA ILE A 40 6.44 41.94 -5.43
C ILE A 40 7.13 43.22 -4.91
N THR A 41 6.41 43.97 -4.06
CA THR A 41 6.95 45.17 -3.39
C THR A 41 7.84 44.81 -2.18
N ARG A 42 8.78 43.90 -2.41
CA ARG A 42 9.77 43.45 -1.42
C ARG A 42 11.09 43.23 -2.10
N GLU A 43 12.20 43.59 -1.43
CA GLU A 43 13.55 43.29 -1.91
C GLU A 43 13.77 41.78 -2.03
N ALA A 44 14.36 41.35 -3.14
CA ALA A 44 14.75 39.97 -3.36
C ALA A 44 15.96 39.63 -2.48
N THR A 45 15.85 38.51 -1.74
CA THR A 45 16.96 37.93 -0.97
C THR A 45 17.20 36.51 -1.41
N PRO A 46 18.43 35.94 -1.28
CA PRO A 46 18.74 34.58 -1.71
C PRO A 46 17.82 33.50 -1.11
N ASP A 47 17.27 33.74 0.06
CA ASP A 47 16.35 32.81 0.78
C ASP A 47 14.88 32.99 0.42
N THR A 48 14.55 33.88 -0.50
CA THR A 48 13.18 34.14 -0.92
C THR A 48 12.92 33.52 -2.28
N GLU A 49 11.61 33.29 -2.53
CA GLU A 49 11.11 32.84 -3.83
C GLU A 49 11.59 33.77 -4.96
N ASP A 50 11.86 33.19 -6.14
CA ASP A 50 12.24 33.91 -7.36
C ASP A 50 11.12 34.88 -7.78
N HIS A 51 11.34 36.17 -7.69
CA HIS A 51 10.37 37.23 -8.01
C HIS A 51 11.09 38.49 -8.51
N ASP A 52 10.36 39.33 -9.21
CA ASP A 52 10.82 40.63 -9.61
C ASP A 52 10.44 41.65 -8.54
N SER A 53 11.44 42.37 -8.00
CA SER A 53 11.23 43.37 -6.96
C SER A 53 10.97 44.76 -7.57
N CYS A 54 10.04 45.51 -6.99
CA CYS A 54 9.84 46.91 -7.32
C CYS A 54 9.42 47.71 -6.08
N SER A 55 9.50 49.04 -6.15
CA SER A 55 8.94 49.91 -5.12
C SER A 55 7.41 49.90 -5.15
N GLU A 56 6.78 50.27 -4.05
CA GLU A 56 5.31 50.37 -4.01
C GLU A 56 4.79 51.43 -5.01
N SER A 57 5.49 52.55 -5.18
CA SER A 57 5.15 53.59 -6.16
C SER A 57 5.18 53.05 -7.59
N ASP A 58 6.25 52.34 -7.96
CA ASP A 58 6.42 51.77 -9.29
C ASP A 58 5.35 50.65 -9.55
N PHE A 59 5.03 49.86 -8.51
CA PHE A 59 4.01 48.86 -8.62
C PHE A 59 2.63 49.47 -8.96
N LEU A 60 2.22 50.51 -8.23
CA LEU A 60 0.95 51.19 -8.44
C LEU A 60 0.89 51.94 -9.79
N GLU A 61 2.00 52.43 -10.29
CA GLU A 61 2.10 53.02 -11.62
C GLU A 61 1.90 51.95 -12.71
N ARG A 62 2.62 50.83 -12.60
CA ARG A 62 2.48 49.67 -13.52
C ARG A 62 1.09 49.05 -13.49
N GLU A 63 0.45 49.02 -12.33
CA GLU A 63 -0.94 48.57 -12.21
C GLU A 63 -1.90 49.44 -13.00
N LYS A 64 -1.74 50.79 -12.90
CA LYS A 64 -2.52 51.76 -13.69
C LYS A 64 -2.30 51.66 -15.19
N GLN A 65 -1.08 51.27 -15.60
CA GLN A 65 -0.70 51.04 -17.02
C GLN A 65 -1.24 49.71 -17.57
N GLY A 66 -1.78 48.82 -16.70
CA GLY A 66 -2.31 47.52 -17.10
C GLY A 66 -1.24 46.44 -17.32
N ASP A 67 -0.07 46.59 -16.70
CA ASP A 67 1.04 45.63 -16.82
C ASP A 67 0.77 44.29 -16.17
N PHE A 68 -0.32 44.17 -15.40
CA PHE A 68 -0.64 42.97 -14.65
C PHE A 68 -1.95 42.33 -15.11
N ILE A 69 -1.98 41.00 -15.18
CA ILE A 69 -3.20 40.20 -15.38
C ILE A 69 -4.10 40.34 -14.15
N ILE A 70 -3.48 40.25 -12.97
CA ILE A 70 -4.13 40.32 -11.66
C ILE A 70 -3.13 40.87 -10.63
N THR A 71 -3.65 41.63 -9.69
CA THR A 71 -2.88 42.12 -8.53
C THR A 71 -3.63 41.75 -7.23
N TRP A 72 -2.90 41.54 -6.16
CA TRP A 72 -3.47 41.32 -4.82
C TRP A 72 -2.51 41.80 -3.72
N GLN A 73 -3.07 41.97 -2.53
CA GLN A 73 -2.30 42.31 -1.32
C GLN A 73 -2.27 41.13 -0.35
N ALA A 74 -1.10 40.83 0.19
CA ALA A 74 -0.92 39.87 1.26
C ALA A 74 0.28 40.26 2.13
N HIS A 75 0.13 40.12 3.44
CA HIS A 75 1.22 40.41 4.41
C HIS A 75 1.82 41.83 4.30
N GLY A 76 1.03 42.82 3.93
CA GLY A 76 1.49 44.19 3.76
C GLY A 76 2.28 44.45 2.48
N LEU A 77 2.29 43.51 1.52
CA LEU A 77 2.97 43.61 0.24
C LEU A 77 1.98 43.52 -0.91
N HIS A 78 2.33 44.16 -2.03
CA HIS A 78 1.62 44.02 -3.30
C HIS A 78 2.26 42.94 -4.14
N TYR A 79 1.43 42.17 -4.84
CA TYR A 79 1.80 41.09 -5.74
C TYR A 79 1.11 41.29 -7.09
N GLY A 80 1.82 41.08 -8.18
CA GLY A 80 1.26 41.17 -9.53
C GLY A 80 1.76 40.05 -10.44
N LEU A 81 0.89 39.54 -11.31
CA LEU A 81 1.24 38.63 -12.38
C LEU A 81 1.34 39.43 -13.70
N PRO A 82 2.52 39.43 -14.37
CA PRO A 82 2.72 40.21 -15.59
C PRO A 82 1.81 39.81 -16.75
N VAL A 83 1.32 40.78 -17.52
CA VAL A 83 0.43 40.57 -18.68
C VAL A 83 1.12 39.78 -19.80
N THR A 84 2.44 39.81 -19.89
CA THR A 84 3.24 39.04 -20.87
C THR A 84 3.04 37.53 -20.81
N LEU A 85 2.55 37.00 -19.68
CA LEU A 85 2.21 35.58 -19.53
C LEU A 85 1.02 35.15 -20.42
N LEU A 86 0.13 36.10 -20.83
CA LEU A 86 -0.96 35.83 -21.76
C LEU A 86 -0.44 35.45 -23.14
N GLU A 87 0.64 36.08 -23.59
CA GLU A 87 1.25 35.79 -24.89
C GLU A 87 1.80 34.35 -24.92
N ALA A 88 2.47 33.92 -23.85
CA ALA A 88 2.95 32.56 -23.71
C ALA A 88 1.80 31.52 -23.84
N ILE A 89 0.68 31.77 -23.16
CA ILE A 89 -0.49 30.89 -23.26
C ILE A 89 -1.10 30.87 -24.67
N GLN A 90 -1.18 32.02 -25.35
CA GLN A 90 -1.66 32.08 -26.73
C GLN A 90 -0.77 31.32 -27.68
N GLN A 91 0.55 31.28 -27.44
CA GLN A 91 1.51 30.49 -28.19
C GLN A 91 1.48 28.98 -27.88
N GLY A 92 0.62 28.54 -26.96
CA GLY A 92 0.48 27.13 -26.58
C GLY A 92 1.40 26.70 -25.43
N ILE A 93 2.15 27.65 -24.82
CA ILE A 93 3.05 27.39 -23.70
C ILE A 93 2.23 27.35 -22.39
N HIS A 94 2.49 26.37 -21.56
CA HIS A 94 1.89 26.26 -20.22
C HIS A 94 2.56 27.22 -19.26
N VAL A 95 1.78 27.94 -18.46
CA VAL A 95 2.28 28.85 -17.43
C VAL A 95 1.98 28.27 -16.05
N ILE A 96 2.99 28.23 -15.17
CA ILE A 96 2.88 27.77 -13.81
C ILE A 96 3.09 28.97 -12.87
N ALA A 97 2.09 29.28 -12.07
CA ALA A 97 2.15 30.35 -11.07
C ALA A 97 1.66 29.86 -9.71
N ASN A 98 2.23 30.39 -8.62
CA ASN A 98 1.69 30.19 -7.27
C ASN A 98 1.00 31.46 -6.77
N GLY A 99 0.05 31.29 -5.84
CA GLY A 99 -0.63 32.42 -5.24
C GLY A 99 -1.62 32.09 -4.15
N SER A 100 -2.46 33.08 -3.85
CA SER A 100 -3.50 32.96 -2.85
C SER A 100 -4.74 32.24 -3.39
N ARG A 101 -5.41 31.46 -2.54
CA ARG A 101 -6.70 30.84 -2.87
C ARG A 101 -7.78 31.86 -3.21
N ASN A 102 -7.69 33.07 -2.66
CA ASN A 102 -8.65 34.14 -2.88
C ASN A 102 -8.68 34.63 -4.34
N GLU A 103 -7.56 34.48 -5.06
CA GLU A 103 -7.40 34.98 -6.43
C GLU A 103 -7.97 34.04 -7.50
N ILE A 104 -8.38 32.83 -7.11
CA ILE A 104 -8.84 31.80 -8.04
C ILE A 104 -10.02 32.25 -8.90
N LEU A 105 -11.01 32.93 -8.30
CA LEU A 105 -12.21 33.39 -9.02
C LEU A 105 -11.86 34.47 -10.05
N ALA A 106 -11.01 35.42 -9.67
CA ALA A 106 -10.54 36.46 -10.58
C ALA A 106 -9.72 35.89 -11.76
N LEU A 107 -8.92 34.83 -11.52
CA LEU A 107 -8.20 34.15 -12.57
C LEU A 107 -9.11 33.31 -13.48
N LYS A 108 -10.19 32.73 -12.95
CA LYS A 108 -11.17 31.98 -13.73
C LYS A 108 -11.79 32.82 -14.86
N ASP A 109 -12.06 34.08 -14.57
CA ASP A 109 -12.63 35.00 -15.54
C ASP A 109 -11.61 35.46 -16.61
N LYS A 110 -10.31 35.36 -16.31
CA LYS A 110 -9.23 35.76 -17.22
C LYS A 110 -8.72 34.61 -18.11
N PHE A 111 -8.79 33.36 -17.62
CA PHE A 111 -8.22 32.21 -18.28
C PHE A 111 -9.25 31.09 -18.50
N SER A 112 -9.67 30.87 -19.74
CA SER A 112 -10.54 29.75 -20.11
C SER A 112 -9.89 28.37 -19.86
N SER A 113 -8.55 28.32 -19.84
CA SER A 113 -7.74 27.12 -19.60
C SER A 113 -7.09 27.10 -18.20
N LEU A 114 -7.73 27.71 -17.19
CA LEU A 114 -7.25 27.67 -15.81
C LEU A 114 -7.34 26.25 -15.23
N GLN A 115 -6.24 25.77 -14.69
CA GLN A 115 -6.16 24.55 -13.89
C GLN A 115 -5.56 24.87 -12.52
N VAL A 116 -6.35 24.73 -11.47
CA VAL A 116 -5.88 24.90 -10.10
C VAL A 116 -5.24 23.59 -9.60
N ILE A 117 -4.06 23.72 -8.98
CA ILE A 117 -3.39 22.61 -8.27
C ILE A 117 -3.31 22.99 -6.79
N GLU A 118 -4.00 22.23 -5.95
CA GLU A 118 -3.97 22.44 -4.50
C GLU A 118 -2.97 21.48 -3.85
N ILE A 119 -1.87 22.03 -3.30
CA ILE A 119 -0.92 21.26 -2.50
C ILE A 119 -1.44 21.19 -1.05
N THR A 120 -1.70 19.99 -0.56
CA THR A 120 -2.21 19.72 0.78
C THR A 120 -1.22 18.89 1.60
N ALA A 121 -1.34 18.94 2.93
CA ALA A 121 -0.68 18.00 3.84
C ALA A 121 -1.54 17.84 5.11
N PRO A 122 -1.43 16.71 5.84
CA PRO A 122 -2.09 16.54 7.13
C PRO A 122 -1.73 17.66 8.12
N ILE A 123 -2.68 18.03 8.99
CA ILE A 123 -2.50 19.17 9.91
C ILE A 123 -1.30 18.97 10.83
N ASP A 124 -1.03 17.77 11.29
CA ASP A 124 0.13 17.42 12.11
C ASP A 124 1.46 17.62 11.37
N VAL A 125 1.49 17.30 10.07
CA VAL A 125 2.64 17.54 9.18
C VAL A 125 2.85 19.04 8.96
N LEU A 126 1.76 19.78 8.70
CA LEU A 126 1.82 21.24 8.56
C LEU A 126 2.36 21.90 9.83
N ARG A 127 1.84 21.48 11.00
CA ARG A 127 2.29 21.98 12.32
C ARG A 127 3.79 21.74 12.52
N LYS A 128 4.27 20.52 12.32
CA LYS A 128 5.69 20.17 12.44
C LYS A 128 6.57 21.05 11.53
N ARG A 129 6.15 21.23 10.28
CA ARG A 129 6.91 22.04 9.30
C ARG A 129 6.91 23.53 9.63
N LEU A 130 5.82 24.08 10.20
CA LEU A 130 5.76 25.48 10.64
C LEU A 130 6.63 25.70 11.87
N ILE A 131 6.60 24.81 12.85
CA ILE A 131 7.48 24.87 14.04
C ILE A 131 8.96 24.81 13.63
N ALA A 132 9.33 23.89 12.73
CA ALA A 132 10.72 23.73 12.28
C ALA A 132 11.30 24.96 11.54
N ARG A 133 10.47 25.90 11.10
CA ARG A 133 10.92 27.15 10.47
C ARG A 133 11.42 28.20 11.47
N HIS A 134 11.11 28.08 12.75
CA HIS A 134 11.50 29.00 13.84
C HIS A 134 11.23 30.50 13.54
N ARG A 135 10.19 30.83 12.76
CA ARG A 135 9.88 32.18 12.30
C ARG A 135 8.58 32.75 12.85
N GLU A 136 7.82 31.96 13.60
CA GLU A 136 6.43 32.29 13.98
C GLU A 136 6.15 31.93 15.43
N THR A 137 5.21 32.69 16.06
CA THR A 137 4.73 32.37 17.42
C THR A 137 3.75 31.19 17.39
N PRO A 138 3.54 30.49 18.52
CA PRO A 138 2.54 29.42 18.59
C PRO A 138 1.13 29.86 18.15
N GLU A 139 0.74 31.11 18.49
CA GLU A 139 -0.55 31.70 18.14
C GLU A 139 -0.67 31.93 16.62
N ASP A 140 0.42 32.33 15.97
CA ASP A 140 0.44 32.52 14.52
C ASP A 140 0.33 31.18 13.80
N ILE A 141 1.00 30.14 14.32
CA ILE A 141 0.91 28.78 13.78
C ILE A 141 -0.55 28.29 13.84
N GLU A 142 -1.22 28.42 14.97
CA GLU A 142 -2.62 27.99 15.10
C GLU A 142 -3.55 28.76 14.14
N ARG A 143 -3.37 30.07 14.00
CA ARG A 143 -4.13 30.89 13.05
C ARG A 143 -3.92 30.44 11.59
N ARG A 144 -2.71 29.99 11.23
CA ARG A 144 -2.40 29.46 9.90
C ARG A 144 -2.99 28.07 9.67
N LEU A 145 -3.00 27.23 10.71
CA LEU A 145 -3.62 25.90 10.64
C LEU A 145 -5.15 25.99 10.49
N GLN A 146 -5.80 26.95 11.17
CA GLN A 146 -7.23 27.22 10.95
C GLN A 146 -7.53 27.65 9.50
N ARG A 147 -6.66 28.47 8.88
CA ARG A 147 -6.81 28.84 7.47
C ARG A 147 -6.50 27.69 6.51
N ALA A 148 -5.80 26.62 6.95
CA ALA A 148 -5.53 25.47 6.13
C ALA A 148 -6.79 24.66 5.79
N THR A 149 -7.84 24.74 6.62
CA THR A 149 -9.13 24.05 6.44
C THR A 149 -10.11 24.77 5.49
N LEU A 150 -9.74 25.95 4.97
CA LEU A 150 -10.59 26.68 4.02
C LEU A 150 -10.78 25.88 2.73
N THR A 151 -12.02 25.69 2.36
CA THR A 151 -12.41 25.05 1.09
C THR A 151 -12.17 25.97 -0.10
N LEU A 152 -11.89 25.38 -1.24
CA LEU A 152 -11.81 26.11 -2.51
C LEU A 152 -13.22 26.45 -3.04
N PRO A 153 -13.36 27.50 -3.87
CA PRO A 153 -14.64 27.84 -4.49
C PRO A 153 -15.19 26.67 -5.33
N GLU A 154 -16.51 26.49 -5.28
CA GLU A 154 -17.19 25.47 -6.10
C GLU A 154 -17.06 25.75 -7.60
N GLY A 155 -17.12 24.70 -8.41
CA GLY A 155 -17.06 24.79 -9.87
C GLY A 155 -15.68 25.13 -10.44
N ILE A 156 -14.61 25.04 -9.64
CA ILE A 156 -13.23 25.19 -10.08
C ILE A 156 -12.60 23.81 -10.33
N ARG A 157 -12.01 23.63 -11.50
CA ARG A 157 -11.22 22.42 -11.81
C ARG A 157 -9.96 22.39 -10.94
N THR A 158 -9.93 21.52 -9.96
CA THR A 158 -8.84 21.44 -8.98
C THR A 158 -8.23 20.06 -8.94
N LEU A 159 -6.91 19.98 -9.14
CA LEU A 159 -6.12 18.78 -8.83
C LEU A 159 -5.58 18.90 -7.41
N LYS A 160 -5.81 17.90 -6.56
CA LYS A 160 -5.25 17.88 -5.20
C LYS A 160 -4.00 17.00 -5.18
N ILE A 161 -2.93 17.52 -4.58
CA ILE A 161 -1.67 16.80 -4.38
C ILE A 161 -1.36 16.80 -2.90
N LYS A 162 -1.29 15.61 -2.33
CA LYS A 162 -0.92 15.42 -0.94
C LYS A 162 0.62 15.37 -0.81
N ASN A 163 1.19 16.29 -0.03
CA ASN A 163 2.62 16.37 0.23
C ASN A 163 2.91 15.95 1.67
N ASP A 164 2.82 14.66 1.94
CA ASP A 164 2.87 14.04 3.27
C ASP A 164 4.00 13.00 3.44
N VAL A 165 4.80 12.80 2.40
CA VAL A 165 5.94 11.87 2.37
C VAL A 165 7.25 12.63 2.09
N THR A 166 8.13 12.08 1.26
CA THR A 166 9.39 12.76 0.91
C THR A 166 9.19 13.85 -0.15
N LEU A 167 10.17 14.74 -0.27
CA LEU A 167 10.15 15.81 -1.28
C LEU A 167 10.10 15.24 -2.70
N GLU A 168 10.86 14.17 -2.97
CA GLU A 168 10.95 13.50 -4.28
C GLU A 168 9.60 12.94 -4.72
N ILE A 169 8.85 12.33 -3.79
CA ILE A 169 7.51 11.82 -4.04
C ILE A 169 6.54 12.97 -4.35
N GLY A 170 6.62 14.05 -3.58
CA GLY A 170 5.83 15.26 -3.84
C GLY A 170 6.11 15.88 -5.21
N ILE A 171 7.40 15.97 -5.60
CA ILE A 171 7.82 16.43 -6.92
C ILE A 171 7.26 15.54 -8.03
N SER A 172 7.34 14.22 -7.86
CA SER A 172 6.82 13.27 -8.85
C SER A 172 5.30 13.40 -9.04
N ARG A 173 4.56 13.59 -7.95
CA ARG A 173 3.10 13.85 -7.97
C ARG A 173 2.78 15.16 -8.70
N LEU A 174 3.52 16.23 -8.42
CA LEU A 174 3.31 17.53 -9.10
C LEU A 174 3.64 17.43 -10.59
N LYS A 175 4.73 16.74 -10.95
CA LYS A 175 5.09 16.49 -12.36
C LYS A 175 3.96 15.78 -13.10
N ALA A 176 3.43 14.70 -12.54
CA ALA A 176 2.32 13.96 -13.15
C ALA A 176 1.09 14.86 -13.41
N ALA A 177 0.74 15.70 -12.43
CA ALA A 177 -0.39 16.63 -12.55
C ALA A 177 -0.16 17.73 -13.61
N LEU A 178 1.06 18.26 -13.74
CA LEU A 178 1.40 19.29 -14.73
C LEU A 178 1.44 18.73 -16.16
N MET A 179 1.88 17.48 -16.32
CA MET A 179 1.99 16.82 -17.62
C MET A 179 0.70 16.11 -18.08
N LEU A 180 -0.36 16.13 -17.26
CA LEU A 180 -1.64 15.54 -17.62
C LEU A 180 -2.24 16.20 -18.88
N ASP A 181 -2.55 15.40 -19.91
CA ASP A 181 -3.12 15.91 -21.15
C ASP A 181 -4.60 16.31 -20.97
N ASN A 182 -4.82 17.52 -20.48
CA ASN A 182 -6.16 18.10 -20.31
C ASN A 182 -6.78 18.62 -21.64
N ARG A 183 -6.03 18.56 -22.75
CA ARG A 183 -6.42 19.05 -24.08
C ARG A 183 -6.78 17.91 -25.05
N SER A 184 -6.67 16.66 -24.60
CA SER A 184 -7.00 15.51 -25.43
C SER A 184 -8.50 15.46 -25.78
N ASN A 185 -8.81 15.22 -27.04
CA ASN A 185 -10.18 14.95 -27.49
C ASN A 185 -10.56 13.46 -27.35
N ASN A 186 -9.63 12.60 -26.90
CA ASN A 186 -9.91 11.20 -26.66
C ASN A 186 -10.88 11.07 -25.46
N PRO A 187 -12.06 10.45 -25.62
CA PRO A 187 -13.04 10.30 -24.54
C PRO A 187 -12.46 9.62 -23.29
N LEU A 188 -11.58 8.65 -23.44
CA LEU A 188 -10.95 7.92 -22.33
C LEU A 188 -9.93 8.80 -21.59
N SER A 189 -9.14 9.63 -22.30
CA SER A 189 -8.28 10.62 -21.65
C SER A 189 -9.10 11.65 -20.85
N GLN A 190 -10.30 11.99 -21.33
CA GLN A 190 -11.22 12.87 -20.59
C GLN A 190 -11.76 12.21 -19.31
N LEU A 191 -11.90 10.86 -19.24
CA LEU A 191 -12.24 10.16 -18.02
C LEU A 191 -11.12 10.28 -16.98
N ILE A 192 -9.87 10.06 -17.40
CA ILE A 192 -8.70 10.26 -16.52
C ILE A 192 -8.70 11.70 -15.98
N TYR A 193 -8.84 12.68 -16.86
CA TYR A 193 -8.86 14.08 -16.48
C TYR A 193 -10.00 14.41 -15.51
N ARG A 194 -11.22 13.93 -15.78
CA ARG A 194 -12.38 14.09 -14.87
C ARG A 194 -12.10 13.50 -13.49
N LYS A 195 -11.53 12.28 -13.42
CA LYS A 195 -11.17 11.65 -12.14
C LYS A 195 -10.12 12.46 -11.39
N THR A 196 -9.09 12.94 -12.07
CA THR A 196 -8.03 13.75 -11.44
C THR A 196 -8.56 15.10 -10.93
N CYS A 197 -9.60 15.65 -11.57
CA CYS A 197 -10.32 16.83 -11.08
C CYS A 197 -11.31 16.52 -9.95
N GLY A 198 -11.38 15.28 -9.46
CA GLY A 198 -12.22 14.86 -8.35
C GLY A 198 -13.63 14.45 -8.74
N ALA A 199 -13.91 14.23 -10.03
CA ALA A 199 -15.17 13.68 -10.44
C ALA A 199 -15.28 12.20 -10.04
N HIS A 200 -16.48 11.81 -9.66
CA HIS A 200 -16.86 10.41 -9.53
C HIS A 200 -17.01 9.77 -10.90
N LEU A 201 -16.41 8.60 -11.10
CA LEU A 201 -16.56 7.83 -12.33
C LEU A 201 -17.56 6.70 -12.13
N SER A 202 -18.38 6.47 -13.17
CA SER A 202 -19.34 5.38 -13.18
C SER A 202 -18.66 4.03 -13.44
N ARG A 203 -19.39 2.94 -13.18
CA ARG A 203 -18.96 1.59 -13.51
C ARG A 203 -18.60 1.43 -14.99
N SER A 204 -19.44 1.97 -15.89
CA SER A 204 -19.18 1.93 -17.34
C SER A 204 -17.92 2.69 -17.74
N ASP A 205 -17.58 3.79 -17.02
CA ASP A 205 -16.32 4.51 -17.25
C ASP A 205 -15.11 3.62 -16.92
N TYR A 206 -15.12 2.88 -15.80
CA TYR A 206 -14.05 1.96 -15.42
C TYR A 206 -13.96 0.74 -16.34
N GLU A 207 -15.08 0.21 -16.81
CA GLU A 207 -15.11 -0.91 -17.77
C GLU A 207 -14.42 -0.57 -19.09
N GLN A 208 -14.46 0.69 -19.51
CA GLN A 208 -13.75 1.18 -20.70
C GLN A 208 -12.30 1.55 -20.41
N LEU A 209 -12.05 2.19 -19.27
CA LEU A 209 -10.75 2.76 -18.93
C LEU A 209 -9.70 1.70 -18.55
N LEU A 210 -10.06 0.69 -17.75
CA LEU A 210 -9.08 -0.28 -17.25
C LEU A 210 -8.46 -1.14 -18.36
N PRO A 211 -9.20 -1.65 -19.35
CA PRO A 211 -8.59 -2.35 -20.49
C PRO A 211 -7.63 -1.45 -21.29
N ALA A 212 -7.98 -0.18 -21.49
CA ALA A 212 -7.15 0.77 -22.22
C ALA A 212 -5.83 1.10 -21.48
N ILE A 213 -5.84 1.13 -20.15
CA ILE A 213 -4.62 1.25 -19.34
C ILE A 213 -3.71 0.03 -19.55
N ILE A 214 -4.25 -1.18 -19.54
CA ILE A 214 -3.48 -2.42 -19.77
C ILE A 214 -2.85 -2.43 -21.16
N GLN A 215 -3.55 -1.89 -22.17
CA GLN A 215 -3.07 -1.80 -23.56
C GLN A 215 -2.05 -0.67 -23.79
N ASN A 216 -1.64 0.04 -22.72
CA ASN A 216 -0.72 1.19 -22.80
C ASN A 216 -1.18 2.29 -23.78
N THR A 217 -2.49 2.55 -23.84
CA THR A 217 -3.08 3.55 -24.76
C THR A 217 -2.85 4.99 -24.29
N PHE A 218 -2.40 5.19 -23.06
CA PHE A 218 -2.23 6.51 -22.45
C PHE A 218 -0.76 6.85 -22.21
N PRO A 219 -0.40 8.14 -22.22
CA PRO A 219 0.86 8.60 -21.67
C PRO A 219 1.03 8.16 -20.21
N LEU A 220 2.26 7.86 -19.82
CA LEU A 220 2.57 7.44 -18.45
C LEU A 220 2.12 8.48 -17.41
N SER A 221 2.24 9.78 -17.73
CA SER A 221 1.78 10.88 -16.86
C SER A 221 0.29 10.81 -16.55
N ASP A 222 -0.53 10.44 -17.53
CA ASP A 222 -1.98 10.36 -17.38
C ASP A 222 -2.36 9.20 -16.45
N VAL A 223 -1.73 8.04 -16.63
CA VAL A 223 -1.92 6.88 -15.76
C VAL A 223 -1.47 7.20 -14.33
N GLN A 224 -0.35 7.90 -14.17
CA GLN A 224 0.14 8.34 -12.87
C GLN A 224 -0.83 9.30 -12.19
N ALA A 225 -1.34 10.29 -12.90
CA ALA A 225 -2.33 11.24 -12.37
C ALA A 225 -3.65 10.54 -11.96
N PHE A 226 -4.10 9.57 -12.76
CA PHE A 226 -5.25 8.73 -12.44
C PHE A 226 -5.05 7.92 -11.14
N LEU A 227 -3.88 7.27 -10.98
CA LEU A 227 -3.56 6.52 -9.78
C LEU A 227 -3.54 7.40 -8.52
N ILE A 228 -2.92 8.58 -8.61
CA ILE A 228 -2.92 9.54 -7.51
C ILE A 228 -4.36 9.90 -7.13
N ALA A 229 -5.21 10.20 -8.11
CA ALA A 229 -6.60 10.54 -7.87
C ALA A 229 -7.39 9.38 -7.23
N CYS A 230 -7.15 8.15 -7.67
CA CYS A 230 -7.78 6.95 -7.10
C CYS A 230 -7.35 6.70 -5.64
N THR A 231 -6.13 7.08 -5.23
CA THR A 231 -5.70 6.91 -3.84
C THR A 231 -6.23 7.99 -2.91
N GLU A 232 -6.44 9.21 -3.40
CA GLU A 232 -6.89 10.34 -2.59
C GLU A 232 -8.41 10.48 -2.51
N ARG A 233 -9.12 10.02 -3.54
CA ARG A 233 -10.55 10.26 -3.72
C ARG A 233 -11.31 9.05 -4.26
N LEU A 234 -11.00 7.87 -3.78
CA LEU A 234 -11.71 6.65 -4.15
C LEU A 234 -12.78 6.34 -3.10
N GLU A 235 -14.04 6.59 -3.45
CA GLU A 235 -15.20 6.29 -2.62
C GLU A 235 -15.63 4.83 -2.76
N GLU A 236 -16.45 4.33 -1.85
CA GLU A 236 -16.80 2.91 -1.77
C GLU A 236 -17.48 2.38 -3.03
N ASP A 237 -18.41 3.12 -3.60
CA ASP A 237 -19.11 2.75 -4.83
C ASP A 237 -18.19 2.73 -6.07
N GLU A 238 -17.15 3.57 -6.08
CA GLU A 238 -16.10 3.47 -7.08
C GLU A 238 -15.20 2.25 -6.85
N VAL A 239 -14.92 1.86 -5.59
CA VAL A 239 -14.20 0.61 -5.29
C VAL A 239 -14.98 -0.60 -5.82
N ILE A 240 -16.30 -0.62 -5.62
CA ILE A 240 -17.20 -1.63 -6.17
C ILE A 240 -17.15 -1.63 -7.71
N SER A 241 -17.22 -0.47 -8.32
CA SER A 241 -17.18 -0.29 -9.77
C SER A 241 -15.87 -0.78 -10.38
N ILE A 242 -14.74 -0.45 -9.75
CA ILE A 242 -13.41 -0.93 -10.14
C ILE A 242 -13.31 -2.46 -9.94
N ALA A 243 -13.74 -2.99 -8.80
CA ALA A 243 -13.72 -4.41 -8.54
C ALA A 243 -14.49 -5.19 -9.62
N TYR A 244 -15.69 -4.72 -9.94
CA TYR A 244 -16.51 -5.31 -11.00
C TYR A 244 -15.84 -5.21 -12.38
N ALA A 245 -15.40 -4.03 -12.80
CA ALA A 245 -14.73 -3.83 -14.09
C ALA A 245 -13.49 -4.75 -14.23
N ARG A 246 -12.76 -4.96 -13.14
CA ARG A 246 -11.61 -5.88 -13.10
C ARG A 246 -12.03 -7.34 -13.27
N THR A 247 -13.23 -7.76 -12.83
CA THR A 247 -13.72 -9.14 -13.06
C THR A 247 -13.97 -9.43 -14.52
N LEU A 248 -14.21 -8.41 -15.34
CA LEU A 248 -14.43 -8.54 -16.78
C LEU A 248 -13.15 -8.63 -17.61
N LEU A 249 -11.99 -8.31 -17.01
CA LEU A 249 -10.71 -8.32 -17.73
C LEU A 249 -10.23 -9.73 -18.08
N TYR A 250 -10.68 -10.74 -17.34
CA TYR A 250 -10.24 -12.12 -17.48
C TYR A 250 -11.41 -13.09 -17.34
N PRO A 251 -11.41 -14.22 -18.05
CA PRO A 251 -12.41 -15.25 -17.86
C PRO A 251 -12.32 -15.85 -16.45
N ARG A 252 -13.47 -16.04 -15.81
CA ARG A 252 -13.55 -16.70 -14.51
C ARG A 252 -13.28 -18.19 -14.67
N ILE A 253 -12.37 -18.75 -13.86
CA ILE A 253 -12.11 -20.18 -13.80
C ILE A 253 -13.37 -20.89 -13.28
N GLN A 254 -13.79 -21.95 -13.97
CA GLN A 254 -14.90 -22.79 -13.56
C GLN A 254 -14.37 -24.07 -12.90
N TRP A 255 -14.83 -24.32 -11.69
CA TRP A 255 -14.48 -25.51 -10.92
C TRP A 255 -15.65 -26.49 -10.86
N SER A 256 -15.38 -27.77 -10.56
CA SER A 256 -16.41 -28.81 -10.45
C SER A 256 -17.27 -28.70 -9.18
N GLN A 257 -16.77 -28.01 -8.14
CA GLN A 257 -17.51 -27.75 -6.91
C GLN A 257 -18.17 -26.38 -6.93
N ALA A 258 -19.38 -26.27 -6.40
CA ALA A 258 -20.09 -25.01 -6.27
C ALA A 258 -19.47 -24.12 -5.17
N MET A 259 -18.89 -24.71 -4.12
CA MET A 259 -18.24 -24.03 -3.03
C MET A 259 -16.73 -24.12 -3.19
N VAL A 260 -16.10 -22.99 -3.48
CA VAL A 260 -14.65 -22.86 -3.68
C VAL A 260 -14.11 -21.82 -2.70
N MET A 261 -13.25 -22.29 -1.80
CA MET A 261 -12.69 -21.48 -0.71
C MET A 261 -11.45 -20.71 -1.13
N ASP A 262 -11.19 -19.59 -0.48
CA ASP A 262 -9.89 -18.91 -0.52
C ASP A 262 -9.61 -18.23 0.83
N LYS A 263 -8.33 -18.09 1.15
CA LYS A 263 -7.84 -17.31 2.29
C LYS A 263 -6.83 -16.29 1.81
N HIS A 264 -7.00 -15.03 2.19
CA HIS A 264 -6.04 -13.97 1.90
C HIS A 264 -5.60 -13.29 3.18
N SER A 265 -4.37 -12.74 3.19
CA SER A 265 -3.91 -11.83 4.23
C SER A 265 -3.31 -10.60 3.57
N LEU A 266 -3.53 -9.42 4.14
CA LEU A 266 -2.88 -8.18 3.69
C LEU A 266 -1.36 -8.20 3.95
N GLY A 267 -0.89 -9.17 4.73
CA GLY A 267 0.54 -9.34 5.07
C GLY A 267 1.04 -8.26 6.02
N GLY A 268 2.37 -8.10 6.09
CA GLY A 268 3.01 -7.09 6.95
C GLY A 268 3.32 -7.59 8.35
N ILE A 269 3.26 -8.90 8.61
CA ILE A 269 3.68 -9.54 9.86
C ILE A 269 4.71 -10.61 9.57
N LEU A 270 5.71 -10.74 10.44
CA LEU A 270 6.74 -11.77 10.35
C LEU A 270 6.14 -13.18 10.50
N GLY A 271 6.64 -14.12 9.71
CA GLY A 271 6.28 -15.54 9.77
C GLY A 271 4.82 -15.87 9.39
N ASN A 272 4.04 -14.93 8.86
CA ASN A 272 2.61 -15.10 8.57
C ASN A 272 2.37 -15.99 7.32
N ARG A 273 2.60 -17.30 7.46
CA ARG A 273 2.35 -18.32 6.41
C ARG A 273 1.14 -19.20 6.73
N VAL A 274 0.18 -18.65 7.44
CA VAL A 274 -1.10 -19.28 7.85
C VAL A 274 -1.78 -19.98 6.66
N SER A 275 -1.76 -19.40 5.47
CA SER A 275 -2.39 -20.01 4.29
C SER A 275 -1.83 -21.40 3.97
N MET A 276 -0.54 -21.67 4.23
CA MET A 276 0.06 -22.98 3.96
C MET A 276 -0.34 -24.06 4.97
N VAL A 277 -0.94 -23.68 6.10
CA VAL A 277 -1.55 -24.61 7.05
C VAL A 277 -3.05 -24.76 6.78
N VAL A 278 -3.74 -23.66 6.49
CA VAL A 278 -5.19 -23.63 6.20
C VAL A 278 -5.55 -24.47 4.98
N ILE A 279 -4.79 -24.33 3.89
CA ILE A 279 -5.08 -24.96 2.60
C ILE A 279 -5.13 -26.48 2.70
N PRO A 280 -4.13 -27.20 3.22
CA PRO A 280 -4.20 -28.64 3.32
C PRO A 280 -5.28 -29.14 4.27
N ILE A 281 -5.68 -28.37 5.29
CA ILE A 281 -6.78 -28.75 6.18
C ILE A 281 -8.12 -28.67 5.41
N ILE A 282 -8.37 -27.58 4.70
CA ILE A 282 -9.59 -27.40 3.89
C ILE A 282 -9.67 -28.47 2.79
N ALA A 283 -8.56 -28.76 2.12
CA ALA A 283 -8.48 -29.82 1.10
C ALA A 283 -8.73 -31.22 1.70
N ALA A 284 -8.18 -31.51 2.88
CA ALA A 284 -8.42 -32.78 3.61
C ALA A 284 -9.89 -32.92 4.04
N TYR A 285 -10.58 -31.82 4.34
CA TYR A 285 -12.02 -31.81 4.60
C TYR A 285 -12.85 -32.11 3.34
N GLY A 286 -12.27 -31.94 2.14
CA GLY A 286 -12.92 -32.21 0.85
C GLY A 286 -13.44 -30.98 0.12
N LEU A 287 -13.16 -29.75 0.58
CA LEU A 287 -13.52 -28.51 -0.12
C LEU A 287 -12.38 -28.03 -1.03
N MET A 288 -12.74 -27.47 -2.18
CA MET A 288 -11.75 -26.88 -3.08
C MET A 288 -11.21 -25.55 -2.55
N ILE A 289 -9.88 -25.41 -2.59
CA ILE A 289 -9.15 -24.20 -2.21
C ILE A 289 -7.94 -23.95 -3.14
N PRO A 290 -8.17 -23.51 -4.39
CA PRO A 290 -7.11 -23.22 -5.36
C PRO A 290 -6.43 -21.90 -5.00
N LYS A 291 -5.28 -21.97 -4.32
CA LYS A 291 -4.56 -20.77 -3.84
C LYS A 291 -3.60 -20.24 -4.89
N THR A 292 -3.91 -19.08 -5.43
CA THR A 292 -2.94 -18.26 -6.17
C THR A 292 -2.32 -17.21 -5.24
N SER A 293 -1.02 -17.01 -5.32
CA SER A 293 -0.27 -16.09 -4.44
C SER A 293 0.81 -15.32 -5.19
N SER A 294 1.20 -14.16 -4.66
CA SER A 294 2.36 -13.41 -5.14
C SER A 294 3.66 -13.95 -4.54
N ARG A 295 4.78 -13.61 -5.18
CA ARG A 295 6.11 -13.64 -4.59
C ARG A 295 6.29 -12.46 -3.63
N ALA A 296 7.37 -12.49 -2.84
CA ALA A 296 7.73 -11.41 -1.94
C ALA A 296 7.92 -10.08 -2.69
N ILE A 297 7.43 -9.00 -2.09
CA ILE A 297 7.60 -7.64 -2.59
C ILE A 297 8.53 -6.86 -1.66
N THR A 298 8.18 -6.77 -0.39
CA THR A 298 8.93 -6.09 0.68
C THR A 298 9.28 -7.04 1.83
N SER A 299 8.54 -8.12 2.02
CA SER A 299 8.82 -9.16 3.01
C SER A 299 10.00 -10.05 2.60
N ALA A 300 10.53 -10.83 3.53
CA ALA A 300 11.60 -11.80 3.28
C ALA A 300 11.15 -12.99 2.42
N ALA A 301 9.86 -13.34 2.43
CA ALA A 301 9.26 -14.35 1.57
C ALA A 301 7.79 -14.03 1.29
N GLY A 302 7.28 -14.46 0.13
CA GLY A 302 5.87 -14.57 -0.19
C GLY A 302 5.40 -16.02 -0.05
N THR A 303 4.09 -16.28 -0.03
CA THR A 303 3.57 -17.65 0.06
C THR A 303 4.05 -18.53 -1.12
N ALA A 304 4.18 -17.95 -2.32
CA ALA A 304 4.73 -18.67 -3.46
C ALA A 304 6.22 -18.99 -3.28
N ASP A 305 7.02 -18.07 -2.71
CA ASP A 305 8.45 -18.31 -2.45
C ASP A 305 8.67 -19.40 -1.41
N THR A 306 7.82 -19.44 -0.38
CA THR A 306 7.84 -20.45 0.67
C THR A 306 7.41 -21.81 0.12
N MET A 307 6.33 -21.88 -0.67
CA MET A 307 5.89 -23.14 -1.29
C MET A 307 6.90 -23.67 -2.29
N GLU A 308 7.65 -22.80 -2.98
CA GLU A 308 8.68 -23.18 -3.96
C GLU A 308 9.87 -23.94 -3.34
N VAL A 309 10.02 -23.90 -2.01
CA VAL A 309 10.98 -24.80 -1.30
C VAL A 309 10.53 -26.25 -1.39
N LEU A 310 9.21 -26.50 -1.43
CA LEU A 310 8.61 -27.83 -1.38
C LEU A 310 8.21 -28.35 -2.76
N ALA A 311 7.66 -27.48 -3.61
CA ALA A 311 7.07 -27.87 -4.89
C ALA A 311 7.16 -26.77 -5.95
N LYS A 312 7.00 -27.16 -7.23
CA LYS A 312 6.86 -26.23 -8.35
C LYS A 312 5.64 -25.32 -8.10
N VAL A 313 5.83 -24.00 -8.24
CA VAL A 313 4.77 -23.00 -8.08
C VAL A 313 4.41 -22.32 -9.39
N ASP A 314 5.23 -22.49 -10.41
CA ASP A 314 5.10 -21.90 -11.73
C ASP A 314 4.33 -22.85 -12.67
N LEU A 315 3.05 -23.09 -12.32
CA LEU A 315 2.16 -23.95 -13.08
C LEU A 315 1.43 -23.15 -14.17
N ASP A 316 1.22 -23.77 -15.32
CA ASP A 316 0.26 -23.27 -16.29
C ASP A 316 -1.19 -23.62 -15.88
N PHE A 317 -2.15 -23.18 -16.67
CA PHE A 317 -3.55 -23.36 -16.36
C PHE A 317 -3.98 -24.83 -16.29
N GLU A 318 -3.49 -25.67 -17.21
CA GLU A 318 -3.84 -27.11 -17.26
C GLU A 318 -3.19 -27.88 -16.12
N GLU A 319 -1.92 -27.60 -15.81
CA GLU A 319 -1.22 -28.15 -14.66
C GLU A 319 -1.94 -27.79 -13.35
N LEU A 320 -2.34 -26.53 -13.20
CA LEU A 320 -3.09 -26.05 -12.04
C LEU A 320 -4.41 -26.78 -11.90
N LYS A 321 -5.19 -26.87 -12.99
CA LYS A 321 -6.51 -27.52 -13.00
C LYS A 321 -6.39 -29.01 -12.68
N ALA A 322 -5.40 -29.70 -13.24
CA ALA A 322 -5.11 -31.08 -12.95
C ALA A 322 -4.79 -31.30 -11.45
N CYS A 323 -3.93 -30.45 -10.88
CA CYS A 323 -3.58 -30.50 -9.46
C CYS A 323 -4.84 -30.31 -8.57
N VAL A 324 -5.61 -29.25 -8.80
CA VAL A 324 -6.80 -28.95 -7.99
C VAL A 324 -7.86 -30.05 -8.10
N ASN A 325 -8.10 -30.59 -9.29
CA ASN A 325 -9.05 -31.69 -9.47
C ASN A 325 -8.61 -32.97 -8.74
N ALA A 326 -7.32 -33.22 -8.63
CA ALA A 326 -6.77 -34.41 -7.95
C ALA A 326 -6.69 -34.25 -6.42
N THR A 327 -6.49 -33.02 -5.92
CA THR A 327 -6.13 -32.77 -4.52
C THR A 327 -7.09 -31.81 -3.80
N ASN A 328 -8.07 -31.24 -4.47
CA ASN A 328 -8.93 -30.11 -4.05
C ASN A 328 -8.15 -28.82 -3.80
N ALA A 329 -6.85 -28.75 -4.00
CA ALA A 329 -6.06 -27.57 -3.69
C ALA A 329 -4.84 -27.40 -4.61
N CYS A 330 -4.28 -26.20 -4.58
CA CYS A 330 -2.92 -25.90 -5.04
C CYS A 330 -2.39 -24.67 -4.29
N ILE A 331 -1.08 -24.45 -4.32
CA ILE A 331 -0.43 -23.21 -3.84
C ILE A 331 0.55 -22.78 -4.92
N VAL A 332 0.13 -21.84 -5.79
CA VAL A 332 0.88 -21.49 -7.00
C VAL A 332 1.14 -19.99 -7.09
N TRP A 333 2.15 -19.63 -7.87
CA TRP A 333 2.43 -18.25 -8.23
C TRP A 333 1.43 -17.73 -9.27
N ASN A 334 0.88 -16.52 -9.04
CA ASN A 334 -0.14 -15.93 -9.91
C ASN A 334 0.41 -15.32 -11.21
N GLY A 335 1.75 -15.23 -11.39
CA GLY A 335 2.35 -14.55 -12.55
C GLY A 335 2.03 -15.19 -13.91
N LYS A 336 2.05 -16.52 -14.00
CA LYS A 336 1.70 -17.22 -15.25
C LYS A 336 0.21 -17.25 -15.58
N LEU A 337 -0.65 -17.01 -14.60
CA LEU A 337 -2.09 -17.06 -14.79
C LEU A 337 -2.67 -15.76 -15.35
N ASN A 338 -1.84 -14.74 -15.58
CA ASN A 338 -2.20 -13.41 -16.08
C ASN A 338 -3.32 -12.68 -15.32
N HIS A 339 -3.71 -13.14 -14.12
CA HIS A 339 -4.77 -12.51 -13.32
C HIS A 339 -4.36 -11.18 -12.67
N SER A 340 -3.13 -10.73 -12.84
CA SER A 340 -2.60 -9.53 -12.21
C SER A 340 -1.99 -8.50 -13.18
N VAL A 341 -2.22 -8.61 -14.48
CA VAL A 341 -1.61 -7.71 -15.50
C VAL A 341 -1.84 -6.23 -15.18
N LEU A 342 -3.04 -5.86 -14.72
CA LEU A 342 -3.32 -4.48 -14.31
C LEU A 342 -2.48 -4.06 -13.10
N ASP A 343 -2.33 -4.94 -12.10
CA ASP A 343 -1.51 -4.65 -10.93
C ASP A 343 -0.02 -4.60 -11.29
N ASP A 344 0.44 -5.46 -12.20
CA ASP A 344 1.83 -5.48 -12.68
C ASP A 344 2.16 -4.18 -13.42
N ALA A 345 1.21 -3.64 -14.18
CA ALA A 345 1.35 -2.34 -14.83
C ALA A 345 1.35 -1.17 -13.83
N MET A 346 0.56 -1.26 -12.75
CA MET A 346 0.31 -0.15 -11.84
C MET A 346 1.20 -0.16 -10.58
N ASN A 347 1.56 -1.34 -10.05
CA ASN A 347 2.34 -1.45 -8.81
C ASN A 347 3.70 -0.73 -8.83
N PRO A 348 4.50 -0.74 -9.89
CA PRO A 348 5.75 0.02 -9.93
C PRO A 348 5.52 1.51 -9.73
N MET A 349 4.45 2.05 -10.33
CA MET A 349 4.08 3.47 -10.21
C MET A 349 3.58 3.81 -8.81
N THR A 350 2.67 3.00 -8.25
CA THR A 350 2.10 3.26 -6.92
C THR A 350 3.17 3.27 -5.83
N ARG A 351 4.21 2.42 -5.95
CA ARG A 351 5.35 2.39 -5.02
C ARG A 351 6.21 3.64 -5.12
N SER A 352 6.58 4.05 -6.34
CA SER A 352 7.43 5.24 -6.55
C SER A 352 6.75 6.52 -6.05
N PHE A 353 5.42 6.56 -6.04
CA PHE A 353 4.64 7.70 -5.55
C PHE A 353 4.25 7.62 -4.06
N GLY A 354 4.57 6.53 -3.36
CA GLY A 354 4.21 6.35 -1.94
C GLY A 354 2.70 6.49 -1.69
N LEU A 355 1.86 5.92 -2.57
CA LEU A 355 0.42 6.09 -2.51
C LEU A 355 -0.22 5.12 -1.49
N ASP A 356 -1.22 5.61 -0.76
CA ASP A 356 -2.09 4.75 0.04
C ASP A 356 -3.09 4.03 -0.87
N THR A 357 -2.81 2.77 -1.14
CA THR A 357 -3.60 1.95 -2.07
C THR A 357 -4.60 1.03 -1.37
N ARG A 358 -4.97 1.28 -0.11
CA ARG A 358 -5.86 0.38 0.66
C ARG A 358 -7.16 0.08 -0.09
N ASN A 359 -7.93 1.10 -0.47
CA ASN A 359 -9.20 0.93 -1.19
C ASN A 359 -8.99 0.28 -2.57
N TRP A 360 -7.98 0.68 -3.32
CA TRP A 360 -7.60 0.04 -4.58
C TRP A 360 -7.26 -1.43 -4.39
N SER A 361 -6.55 -1.77 -3.29
CA SER A 361 -6.17 -3.15 -2.96
C SER A 361 -7.38 -4.04 -2.70
N VAL A 362 -8.46 -3.52 -2.10
CA VAL A 362 -9.72 -4.27 -1.93
C VAL A 362 -10.25 -4.74 -3.28
N ALA A 363 -10.40 -3.82 -4.24
CA ALA A 363 -10.87 -4.14 -5.58
C ALA A 363 -9.93 -5.14 -6.28
N SER A 364 -8.61 -4.94 -6.18
CA SER A 364 -7.60 -5.82 -6.77
C SER A 364 -7.63 -7.23 -6.17
N ILE A 365 -7.70 -7.35 -4.85
CA ILE A 365 -7.69 -8.65 -4.18
C ILE A 365 -8.97 -9.43 -4.54
N LEU A 366 -10.13 -8.82 -4.38
CA LEU A 366 -11.40 -9.51 -4.58
C LEU A 366 -11.65 -9.88 -6.04
N SER A 367 -11.30 -9.02 -7.00
CA SER A 367 -11.42 -9.37 -8.43
C SER A 367 -10.56 -10.57 -8.80
N LYS A 368 -9.32 -10.68 -8.28
CA LYS A 368 -8.47 -11.86 -8.48
C LYS A 368 -9.06 -13.13 -7.87
N LYS A 369 -9.71 -13.03 -6.70
CA LYS A 369 -10.40 -14.18 -6.10
C LYS A 369 -11.59 -14.61 -6.94
N PHE A 370 -12.37 -13.66 -7.43
CA PHE A 370 -13.48 -13.93 -8.34
C PHE A 370 -13.02 -14.62 -9.63
N THR A 371 -12.00 -14.08 -10.31
CA THR A 371 -11.48 -14.64 -11.56
C THR A 371 -10.79 -16.00 -11.37
N ALA A 372 -10.18 -16.25 -10.21
CA ALA A 372 -9.66 -17.56 -9.83
C ALA A 372 -10.78 -18.60 -9.54
N GLY A 373 -12.05 -18.20 -9.61
CA GLY A 373 -13.20 -19.08 -9.42
C GLY A 373 -13.64 -19.27 -7.98
N SER A 374 -13.04 -18.53 -7.02
CA SER A 374 -13.47 -18.57 -5.61
C SER A 374 -14.91 -18.09 -5.46
N THR A 375 -15.62 -18.65 -4.48
CA THR A 375 -16.99 -18.26 -4.10
C THR A 375 -17.04 -17.76 -2.65
N HIS A 376 -16.18 -18.30 -1.78
CA HIS A 376 -16.11 -17.99 -0.36
C HIS A 376 -14.67 -17.59 0.02
N VAL A 377 -14.51 -16.43 0.63
CA VAL A 377 -13.20 -15.86 0.91
C VAL A 377 -13.12 -15.39 2.35
N VAL A 378 -12.06 -15.77 3.04
CA VAL A 378 -11.72 -15.22 4.35
C VAL A 378 -10.48 -14.32 4.24
N ILE A 379 -10.58 -13.10 4.77
CA ILE A 379 -9.54 -12.06 4.71
C ILE A 379 -8.98 -11.81 6.11
N ASP A 380 -7.67 -11.90 6.24
CA ASP A 380 -6.89 -11.52 7.41
C ASP A 380 -6.38 -10.09 7.24
N ILE A 381 -6.74 -9.20 8.17
CA ILE A 381 -6.35 -7.78 8.17
C ILE A 381 -5.53 -7.49 9.42
N PRO A 382 -4.22 -7.76 9.37
CA PRO A 382 -3.35 -7.44 10.48
C PRO A 382 -3.20 -5.93 10.66
N TYR A 383 -3.33 -5.45 11.91
CA TYR A 383 -3.07 -4.05 12.26
C TYR A 383 -1.91 -3.94 13.24
N VAL A 384 -1.00 -3.03 12.95
CA VAL A 384 0.15 -2.68 13.79
C VAL A 384 0.64 -1.29 13.41
N SER A 385 1.15 -0.52 14.37
CA SER A 385 1.53 0.90 14.16
C SER A 385 2.54 1.11 13.02
N SER A 386 3.43 0.16 12.76
CA SER A 386 4.40 0.13 11.66
C SER A 386 3.84 -0.44 10.37
N GLY A 387 2.65 -1.05 10.38
CA GLY A 387 2.07 -1.79 9.27
C GLY A 387 1.30 -0.92 8.26
N LYS A 388 0.71 -1.61 7.26
CA LYS A 388 -0.16 -0.99 6.27
C LYS A 388 -1.47 -0.47 6.86
N VAL A 389 -1.98 -1.17 7.87
CA VAL A 389 -3.14 -0.80 8.67
C VAL A 389 -2.64 -0.58 10.08
N LYS A 390 -2.90 0.58 10.66
CA LYS A 390 -2.24 1.02 11.88
C LYS A 390 -3.04 0.79 13.14
N THR A 391 -4.37 0.84 13.05
CA THR A 391 -5.28 0.76 14.19
C THR A 391 -6.36 -0.31 13.97
N PHE A 392 -6.96 -0.76 15.06
CA PHE A 392 -8.11 -1.67 15.01
C PHE A 392 -9.29 -1.06 14.23
N ASP A 393 -9.56 0.24 14.45
CA ASP A 393 -10.66 0.94 13.76
C ASP A 393 -10.45 0.99 12.25
N GLU A 394 -9.23 1.30 11.78
CA GLU A 394 -8.89 1.23 10.36
C GLU A 394 -9.07 -0.20 9.81
N ALA A 395 -8.63 -1.22 10.55
CA ALA A 395 -8.79 -2.61 10.15
C ALA A 395 -10.26 -3.02 10.07
N ASN A 396 -11.08 -2.58 11.02
CA ASN A 396 -12.51 -2.88 11.05
C ASN A 396 -13.27 -2.19 9.90
N GLN A 397 -12.97 -0.92 9.62
CA GLN A 397 -13.53 -0.22 8.45
C GLN A 397 -13.16 -0.93 7.15
N LEU A 398 -11.90 -1.35 7.02
CA LEU A 398 -11.42 -2.08 5.85
C LEU A 398 -12.07 -3.47 5.73
N ALA A 399 -12.30 -4.17 6.86
CA ALA A 399 -13.01 -5.45 6.88
C ALA A 399 -14.43 -5.31 6.33
N GLN A 400 -15.17 -4.31 6.80
CA GLN A 400 -16.51 -4.01 6.30
C GLN A 400 -16.50 -3.67 4.81
N LEU A 401 -15.51 -2.93 4.33
CA LEU A 401 -15.37 -2.62 2.91
C LEU A 401 -15.11 -3.90 2.08
N PHE A 402 -14.25 -4.80 2.53
CA PHE A 402 -14.05 -6.11 1.88
C PHE A 402 -15.34 -6.92 1.77
N GLU A 403 -16.14 -6.97 2.84
CA GLU A 403 -17.41 -7.72 2.84
C GLU A 403 -18.42 -7.11 1.86
N ARG A 404 -18.61 -5.77 1.88
CA ARG A 404 -19.55 -5.09 0.96
C ARG A 404 -19.14 -5.18 -0.50
N VAL A 405 -17.86 -4.94 -0.80
CA VAL A 405 -17.34 -5.06 -2.18
C VAL A 405 -17.42 -6.51 -2.66
N GLY A 406 -17.10 -7.49 -1.79
CA GLY A 406 -17.22 -8.91 -2.10
C GLY A 406 -18.65 -9.29 -2.46
N GLN A 407 -19.62 -8.90 -1.64
CA GLN A 407 -21.04 -9.13 -1.90
C GLN A 407 -21.50 -8.52 -3.24
N ALA A 408 -21.04 -7.30 -3.54
CA ALA A 408 -21.41 -6.60 -4.76
C ALA A 408 -20.92 -7.30 -6.05
N ILE A 409 -19.80 -8.04 -5.98
CA ILE A 409 -19.28 -8.82 -7.11
C ILE A 409 -19.63 -10.32 -7.05
N GLY A 410 -20.48 -10.73 -6.09
CA GLY A 410 -21.00 -12.11 -5.97
C GLY A 410 -20.07 -13.08 -5.23
N LEU A 411 -19.24 -12.58 -4.29
CA LEU A 411 -18.43 -13.38 -3.36
C LEU A 411 -19.03 -13.34 -1.95
N VAL A 412 -19.00 -14.45 -1.25
CA VAL A 412 -19.20 -14.50 0.20
C VAL A 412 -17.86 -14.19 0.86
N VAL A 413 -17.73 -13.02 1.49
CA VAL A 413 -16.49 -12.57 2.13
C VAL A 413 -16.71 -12.40 3.62
N LYS A 414 -15.77 -12.90 4.42
CA LYS A 414 -15.61 -12.60 5.84
C LYS A 414 -14.21 -12.06 6.09
N ALA A 415 -14.12 -10.89 6.71
CA ALA A 415 -12.86 -10.21 6.93
C ALA A 415 -12.64 -9.92 8.41
N PHE A 416 -11.44 -10.19 8.91
CA PHE A 416 -11.13 -10.17 10.34
C PHE A 416 -9.92 -9.26 10.62
N PRO A 417 -10.11 -8.19 11.42
CA PRO A 417 -9.00 -7.50 12.07
C PRO A 417 -8.22 -8.46 12.96
N THR A 418 -6.90 -8.48 12.85
CA THR A 418 -6.03 -9.30 13.72
C THR A 418 -4.88 -8.47 14.26
N ASP A 419 -4.45 -8.78 15.49
CA ASP A 419 -3.31 -8.12 16.12
C ASP A 419 -2.02 -8.49 15.38
N GLY A 420 -1.29 -7.49 14.88
CA GLY A 420 -0.04 -7.65 14.14
C GLY A 420 1.22 -7.42 14.99
N ARG A 421 1.10 -7.19 16.30
CA ARG A 421 2.23 -6.89 17.18
C ARG A 421 3.12 -8.09 17.50
N ILE A 422 2.62 -9.30 17.26
CA ILE A 422 3.30 -10.55 17.60
C ILE A 422 3.65 -11.30 16.31
N PRO A 423 4.91 -11.72 16.10
CA PRO A 423 5.25 -12.63 15.03
C PRO A 423 4.43 -13.93 15.07
N ILE A 424 4.02 -14.44 13.91
CA ILE A 424 3.14 -15.61 13.84
C ILE A 424 3.94 -16.93 13.89
N GLY A 425 5.18 -16.92 13.43
CA GLY A 425 6.15 -18.01 13.53
C GLY A 425 7.49 -17.48 14.01
N CYS A 426 8.48 -18.36 14.09
CA CYS A 426 9.84 -17.98 14.44
C CYS A 426 10.71 -17.79 13.20
N GLY A 427 10.39 -18.45 12.10
CA GLY A 427 11.13 -18.36 10.85
C GLY A 427 10.73 -17.17 9.99
N VAL A 428 11.72 -16.44 9.45
CA VAL A 428 11.55 -15.33 8.51
C VAL A 428 12.43 -15.59 7.29
N GLY A 429 11.84 -16.09 6.23
CA GLY A 429 12.51 -16.54 5.01
C GLY A 429 12.05 -17.94 4.57
N PRO A 430 12.20 -18.31 3.27
CA PRO A 430 11.46 -19.43 2.69
C PRO A 430 11.59 -20.76 3.45
N SER A 431 12.79 -21.24 3.68
CA SER A 431 13.01 -22.56 4.32
C SER A 431 12.69 -22.56 5.81
N LEU A 432 12.92 -21.45 6.51
CA LEU A 432 12.58 -21.32 7.92
C LEU A 432 11.04 -21.28 8.14
N GLU A 433 10.33 -20.61 7.25
CA GLU A 433 8.86 -20.62 7.26
C GLU A 433 8.29 -22.01 6.93
N VAL A 434 8.91 -22.74 5.99
CA VAL A 434 8.56 -24.15 5.71
C VAL A 434 8.74 -25.02 6.95
N ARG A 435 9.86 -24.86 7.67
CA ARG A 435 10.10 -25.59 8.94
C ARG A 435 8.92 -25.38 9.90
N ASP A 436 8.55 -24.11 10.15
CA ASP A 436 7.50 -23.77 11.10
C ASP A 436 6.14 -24.35 10.65
N ILE A 437 5.83 -24.31 9.34
CA ILE A 437 4.61 -24.89 8.77
C ILE A 437 4.58 -26.42 8.96
N LEU A 438 5.69 -27.09 8.67
CA LEU A 438 5.77 -28.54 8.83
C LEU A 438 5.66 -28.98 10.29
N GLN A 439 6.23 -28.22 11.24
CA GLN A 439 6.03 -28.47 12.66
C GLN A 439 4.56 -28.42 13.03
N VAL A 440 3.79 -27.43 12.53
CA VAL A 440 2.34 -27.36 12.78
C VAL A 440 1.62 -28.57 12.16
N LEU A 441 1.88 -28.90 10.91
CA LEU A 441 1.22 -30.00 10.21
C LEU A 441 1.58 -31.37 10.79
N GLN A 442 2.77 -31.52 11.37
CA GLN A 442 3.23 -32.71 12.09
C GLN A 442 2.69 -32.79 13.53
N ASN A 443 1.94 -31.79 13.96
CA ASN A 443 1.48 -31.65 15.36
C ASN A 443 2.65 -31.72 16.36
N ASP A 444 3.78 -31.07 16.00
CA ASP A 444 4.97 -31.01 16.82
C ASP A 444 4.70 -30.17 18.08
N PRO A 445 5.01 -30.65 19.30
CA PRO A 445 4.87 -29.86 20.51
C PRO A 445 5.68 -28.54 20.52
N GLN A 446 6.73 -28.45 19.71
CA GLN A 446 7.57 -27.26 19.57
C GLN A 446 7.03 -26.25 18.52
N ALA A 447 5.94 -26.57 17.82
CA ALA A 447 5.34 -25.67 16.85
C ALA A 447 4.93 -24.34 17.51
N SER A 448 5.17 -23.24 16.80
CA SER A 448 4.73 -21.90 17.27
C SER A 448 3.22 -21.88 17.52
N GLN A 449 2.82 -21.67 18.78
CA GLN A 449 1.41 -21.64 19.16
C GLN A 449 0.64 -20.52 18.45
N ASN A 450 1.28 -19.39 18.19
CA ASN A 450 0.68 -18.29 17.43
C ASN A 450 0.33 -18.74 16.00
N LEU A 451 1.19 -19.52 15.34
CA LEU A 451 0.92 -20.06 14.01
C LEU A 451 -0.19 -21.13 14.05
N VAL A 452 -0.17 -22.00 15.06
CA VAL A 452 -1.23 -23.02 15.26
C VAL A 452 -2.58 -22.34 15.42
N GLU A 453 -2.71 -21.46 16.40
CA GLU A 453 -3.99 -20.84 16.77
C GLU A 453 -4.54 -19.96 15.64
N LYS A 454 -3.70 -19.14 15.01
CA LYS A 454 -4.12 -18.31 13.87
C LYS A 454 -4.56 -19.17 12.67
N SER A 455 -3.90 -20.30 12.45
CA SER A 455 -4.28 -21.23 11.38
C SER A 455 -5.61 -21.91 11.66
N LEU A 456 -5.81 -22.37 12.90
CA LEU A 456 -7.09 -22.96 13.33
C LEU A 456 -8.23 -21.94 13.26
N PHE A 457 -7.98 -20.70 13.68
CA PHE A 457 -8.95 -19.61 13.62
C PHE A 457 -9.47 -19.38 12.18
N PHE A 458 -8.57 -19.18 11.22
CA PHE A 458 -8.98 -18.93 9.83
C PHE A 458 -9.59 -20.17 9.16
N THR A 459 -9.10 -21.36 9.51
CA THR A 459 -9.68 -22.61 9.02
C THR A 459 -11.10 -22.80 9.55
N ALA A 460 -11.31 -22.55 10.84
CA ALA A 460 -12.63 -22.64 11.47
C ALA A 460 -13.65 -21.70 10.82
N HIS A 461 -13.25 -20.45 10.55
CA HIS A 461 -14.13 -19.51 9.84
C HIS A 461 -14.42 -19.90 8.40
N LEU A 462 -13.46 -20.46 7.67
CA LEU A 462 -13.72 -21.01 6.33
C LEU A 462 -14.69 -22.20 6.39
N LEU A 463 -14.45 -23.15 7.30
CA LEU A 463 -15.31 -24.32 7.47
C LEU A 463 -16.73 -23.92 7.91
N ALA A 464 -16.85 -22.90 8.77
CA ALA A 464 -18.16 -22.40 9.23
C ALA A 464 -19.03 -21.78 8.11
N LEU A 465 -18.45 -21.48 6.95
CA LEU A 465 -19.21 -21.06 5.76
C LEU A 465 -19.91 -22.24 5.05
N ASP A 466 -19.52 -23.47 5.36
CA ASP A 466 -20.22 -24.68 4.92
C ASP A 466 -21.35 -24.97 5.90
N GLU A 467 -22.58 -25.01 5.41
CA GLU A 467 -23.78 -25.28 6.22
C GLU A 467 -23.70 -26.62 6.99
N ARG A 468 -22.95 -27.60 6.48
CA ARG A 468 -22.71 -28.89 7.13
C ARG A 468 -21.91 -28.76 8.43
N VAL A 469 -21.10 -27.71 8.55
CA VAL A 469 -20.31 -27.38 9.75
C VAL A 469 -21.09 -26.44 10.66
N GLY A 470 -21.70 -25.40 10.09
CA GLY A 470 -22.68 -24.50 10.68
C GLY A 470 -22.13 -23.42 11.62
N ASN A 471 -21.03 -23.65 12.34
CA ASN A 471 -20.47 -22.65 13.28
C ASN A 471 -18.96 -22.77 13.45
N PHE A 472 -18.38 -21.72 14.04
CA PHE A 472 -16.95 -21.60 14.30
C PHE A 472 -16.40 -22.72 15.17
N GLU A 473 -17.08 -23.03 16.29
CA GLU A 473 -16.57 -24.00 17.27
C GLU A 473 -16.44 -25.40 16.64
N THR A 474 -17.47 -25.83 15.92
CA THR A 474 -17.43 -27.09 15.16
C THR A 474 -16.29 -27.08 14.13
N GLY A 475 -16.14 -25.98 13.38
CA GLY A 475 -15.05 -25.80 12.41
C GLY A 475 -13.67 -25.87 13.07
N TYR A 476 -13.51 -25.27 14.25
CA TYR A 476 -12.27 -25.30 15.01
C TYR A 476 -11.88 -26.72 15.45
N GLN A 477 -12.85 -27.48 15.99
CA GLN A 477 -12.61 -28.86 16.40
C GLN A 477 -12.27 -29.77 15.21
N ILE A 478 -12.94 -29.57 14.08
CA ILE A 478 -12.63 -30.28 12.82
C ILE A 478 -11.19 -29.96 12.40
N ALA A 479 -10.82 -28.69 12.30
CA ALA A 479 -9.47 -28.27 11.89
C ALA A 479 -8.38 -28.87 12.79
N LYS A 480 -8.60 -28.81 14.12
CA LYS A 480 -7.70 -29.40 15.13
C LYS A 480 -7.59 -30.92 14.96
N GLY A 481 -8.70 -31.60 14.64
CA GLY A 481 -8.75 -33.03 14.36
C GLY A 481 -7.88 -33.41 13.15
N PHE A 482 -7.92 -32.63 12.06
CA PHE A 482 -7.10 -32.89 10.86
C PHE A 482 -5.60 -32.71 11.10
N ILE A 483 -5.18 -31.78 11.96
CA ILE A 483 -3.78 -31.67 12.39
C ILE A 483 -3.38 -32.89 13.24
N LYS A 484 -4.17 -33.21 14.27
CA LYS A 484 -3.87 -34.32 15.20
C LYS A 484 -3.81 -35.69 14.52
N SER A 485 -4.67 -35.93 13.56
CA SER A 485 -4.71 -37.22 12.80
C SER A 485 -3.60 -37.34 11.75
N GLY A 486 -2.88 -36.25 11.45
CA GLY A 486 -1.91 -36.18 10.35
C GLY A 486 -2.54 -36.06 8.96
N ALA A 487 -3.88 -35.98 8.84
CA ALA A 487 -4.55 -35.88 7.54
C ALA A 487 -4.22 -34.57 6.81
N ALA A 488 -4.01 -33.48 7.55
CA ALA A 488 -3.55 -32.20 6.97
C ALA A 488 -2.14 -32.32 6.37
N LEU A 489 -1.21 -33.01 7.05
CA LEU A 489 0.14 -33.27 6.53
C LEU A 489 0.08 -34.15 5.28
N GLN A 490 -0.73 -35.21 5.28
CA GLN A 490 -0.91 -36.07 4.13
C GLN A 490 -1.48 -35.29 2.93
N SER A 491 -2.44 -34.43 3.15
CA SER A 491 -2.99 -33.53 2.12
C SER A 491 -1.92 -32.62 1.53
N MET A 492 -1.07 -31.99 2.38
CA MET A 492 0.04 -31.16 1.91
C MET A 492 1.04 -31.98 1.06
N GLN A 493 1.37 -33.20 1.49
CA GLN A 493 2.26 -34.10 0.74
C GLN A 493 1.66 -34.47 -0.64
N THR A 494 0.35 -34.69 -0.69
CA THR A 494 -0.37 -34.97 -1.95
C THR A 494 -0.35 -33.75 -2.88
N ILE A 495 -0.57 -32.55 -2.36
CA ILE A 495 -0.46 -31.27 -3.12
C ILE A 495 0.96 -31.13 -3.68
N ILE A 496 2.00 -31.32 -2.86
CA ILE A 496 3.40 -31.25 -3.26
C ILE A 496 3.71 -32.24 -4.39
N ALA A 497 3.22 -33.48 -4.27
CA ALA A 497 3.45 -34.52 -5.28
C ALA A 497 2.82 -34.15 -6.63
N HIS A 498 1.60 -33.59 -6.64
CA HIS A 498 0.90 -33.21 -7.87
C HIS A 498 1.42 -31.90 -8.48
N GLN A 499 1.93 -30.97 -7.67
CA GLN A 499 2.61 -29.77 -8.18
C GLN A 499 4.03 -30.06 -8.72
N GLY A 500 4.62 -31.20 -8.38
CA GLY A 500 6.00 -31.57 -8.68
C GLY A 500 6.94 -31.18 -7.55
N LYS A 501 7.38 -32.19 -6.79
CA LYS A 501 8.30 -32.01 -5.65
C LYS A 501 9.61 -31.37 -6.09
N MET A 502 10.08 -30.37 -5.37
CA MET A 502 11.39 -29.78 -5.60
C MET A 502 12.50 -30.66 -4.97
N PRO A 503 13.67 -30.74 -5.61
CA PRO A 503 14.80 -31.45 -5.02
C PRO A 503 15.30 -30.71 -3.77
N GLU A 504 15.73 -31.48 -2.77
CA GLU A 504 16.36 -30.92 -1.57
C GLU A 504 17.69 -30.23 -1.94
N GLN A 505 17.84 -28.98 -1.53
CA GLN A 505 19.07 -28.24 -1.78
C GLN A 505 20.05 -28.48 -0.62
N SER A 506 21.02 -29.33 -0.86
CA SER A 506 22.12 -29.59 0.08
C SER A 506 23.26 -28.59 -0.10
N ARG A 507 23.09 -27.37 0.40
CA ARG A 507 24.16 -26.35 0.47
C ARG A 507 24.52 -26.10 1.92
N LYS A 508 25.82 -25.82 2.17
CA LYS A 508 26.27 -25.41 3.50
C LYS A 508 25.60 -24.10 3.89
N VAL A 509 24.93 -24.07 5.03
CA VAL A 509 24.34 -22.90 5.63
C VAL A 509 25.28 -22.35 6.69
N TYR A 510 25.60 -21.06 6.57
CA TYR A 510 26.39 -20.31 7.55
C TYR A 510 25.41 -19.52 8.45
N MET A 511 25.77 -19.33 9.72
CA MET A 511 24.92 -18.73 10.72
C MET A 511 25.71 -17.72 11.57
N LEU A 512 25.06 -16.61 11.95
CA LEU A 512 25.57 -15.63 12.91
C LEU A 512 24.46 -15.28 13.89
N GLU A 513 24.78 -15.23 15.16
CA GLU A 513 23.86 -14.87 16.23
C GLU A 513 23.87 -13.35 16.44
N VAL A 514 22.69 -12.78 16.64
CA VAL A 514 22.50 -11.40 17.06
C VAL A 514 21.95 -11.41 18.48
N CYS A 515 22.71 -10.79 19.38
CA CYS A 515 22.42 -10.81 20.81
C CYS A 515 21.88 -9.45 21.29
N SER A 516 21.20 -9.47 22.44
CA SER A 516 20.75 -8.26 23.13
C SER A 516 21.93 -7.46 23.66
N ASP A 517 21.88 -6.15 23.49
CA ASP A 517 22.83 -5.18 24.03
C ASP A 517 22.41 -4.63 25.41
N GLN A 518 21.24 -5.02 25.90
CA GLN A 518 20.69 -4.57 27.19
C GLN A 518 19.74 -5.59 27.83
N ASP A 519 19.52 -5.43 29.14
CA ASP A 519 18.48 -6.16 29.88
C ASP A 519 17.12 -5.48 29.68
N GLY A 520 16.02 -6.26 29.69
CA GLY A 520 14.68 -5.69 29.62
C GLY A 520 13.62 -6.69 29.17
N PHE A 521 12.48 -6.16 28.74
CA PHE A 521 11.41 -6.93 28.12
C PHE A 521 11.23 -6.47 26.68
N VAL A 522 11.07 -7.38 25.74
CA VAL A 522 10.79 -7.05 24.33
C VAL A 522 9.40 -6.45 24.22
N SER A 523 9.30 -5.16 23.96
CA SER A 523 8.03 -4.46 23.81
C SER A 523 7.51 -4.48 22.36
N ALA A 524 8.42 -4.54 21.37
CA ALA A 524 8.08 -4.67 19.95
C ALA A 524 9.27 -5.22 19.14
N ILE A 525 8.95 -5.78 17.98
CA ILE A 525 9.92 -6.19 16.96
C ILE A 525 9.59 -5.40 15.70
N ASP A 526 10.59 -4.75 15.11
CA ASP A 526 10.44 -3.99 13.86
C ASP A 526 10.43 -4.95 12.65
N ASP A 527 9.23 -5.23 12.13
CA ASP A 527 9.00 -6.13 11.00
C ASP A 527 9.77 -5.72 9.74
N HIS A 528 9.88 -4.40 9.50
CA HIS A 528 10.60 -3.88 8.33
C HIS A 528 12.10 -4.10 8.48
N ARG A 529 12.66 -3.86 9.68
CA ARG A 529 14.08 -4.06 9.96
C ARG A 529 14.45 -5.55 9.84
N ILE A 530 13.69 -6.42 10.49
CA ILE A 530 13.90 -7.88 10.43
C ILE A 530 13.77 -8.41 8.99
N SER A 531 12.74 -7.98 8.26
CA SER A 531 12.61 -8.35 6.84
C SER A 531 13.76 -7.83 5.99
N GLY A 532 14.27 -6.62 6.28
CA GLY A 532 15.42 -6.02 5.63
C GLY A 532 16.69 -6.83 5.83
N ILE A 533 16.98 -7.24 7.07
CA ILE A 533 18.12 -8.09 7.42
C ILE A 533 18.03 -9.45 6.71
N ALA A 534 16.86 -10.10 6.73
CA ALA A 534 16.64 -11.37 6.04
C ALA A 534 16.87 -11.26 4.52
N ARG A 535 16.48 -10.14 3.92
CA ARG A 535 16.70 -9.87 2.49
C ARG A 535 18.17 -9.63 2.15
N LEU A 536 18.91 -8.91 2.99
CA LEU A 536 20.36 -8.75 2.85
C LEU A 536 21.07 -10.10 2.95
N ALA A 537 20.62 -11.00 3.83
CA ALA A 537 21.11 -12.37 3.90
C ALA A 537 20.83 -13.20 2.63
N GLY A 538 19.96 -12.71 1.73
CA GLY A 538 19.68 -13.30 0.43
C GLY A 538 18.25 -13.80 0.21
N ALA A 539 17.37 -13.74 1.21
CA ALA A 539 15.97 -14.12 1.04
C ALA A 539 15.23 -13.16 0.07
N PRO A 540 14.27 -13.63 -0.73
CA PRO A 540 13.80 -15.01 -0.92
C PRO A 540 14.58 -15.80 -1.98
N LEU A 541 15.58 -15.20 -2.66
CA LEU A 541 16.28 -15.81 -3.78
C LEU A 541 17.12 -17.01 -3.32
N LEU A 542 17.87 -16.85 -2.23
CA LEU A 542 18.53 -17.94 -1.54
C LEU A 542 17.53 -18.56 -0.56
N LYS A 543 16.96 -19.71 -0.93
CA LYS A 543 15.85 -20.33 -0.18
C LYS A 543 16.17 -20.61 1.29
N SER A 544 17.44 -20.92 1.60
CA SER A 544 17.89 -21.16 2.97
C SER A 544 18.26 -19.90 3.74
N ALA A 545 18.25 -18.71 3.10
CA ALA A 545 18.56 -17.46 3.76
C ALA A 545 17.36 -16.95 4.57
N GLY A 546 17.64 -16.30 5.72
CA GLY A 546 16.61 -15.74 6.56
C GLY A 546 17.05 -15.50 8.00
N ILE A 547 16.05 -15.31 8.86
CA ILE A 547 16.21 -15.09 10.30
C ILE A 547 15.39 -16.11 11.07
N ASP A 548 15.99 -16.71 12.09
CA ASP A 548 15.34 -17.59 13.05
C ASP A 548 15.25 -16.87 14.40
N LEU A 549 14.05 -16.37 14.73
CA LEU A 549 13.77 -15.66 15.98
C LEU A 549 13.92 -16.62 17.17
N LYS A 550 14.67 -16.20 18.18
CA LYS A 550 14.89 -16.94 19.42
C LYS A 550 14.19 -16.28 20.61
N THR A 551 13.81 -15.02 20.44
CA THR A 551 13.12 -14.22 21.44
C THR A 551 11.93 -13.53 20.77
N LEU A 552 10.80 -13.50 21.46
CA LEU A 552 9.54 -12.95 20.96
C LEU A 552 9.07 -11.75 21.80
N THR A 553 8.09 -11.03 21.29
CA THR A 553 7.47 -9.90 21.98
C THR A 553 6.87 -10.36 23.33
N GLY A 554 7.11 -9.60 24.41
CA GLY A 554 6.67 -9.91 25.78
C GLY A 554 7.67 -10.73 26.61
N GLU A 555 8.73 -11.26 26.01
CA GLU A 555 9.74 -12.04 26.74
C GLU A 555 10.78 -11.15 27.42
N ALA A 556 11.29 -11.62 28.56
CA ALA A 556 12.41 -11.01 29.24
C ALA A 556 13.71 -11.43 28.56
N VAL A 557 14.65 -10.50 28.45
CA VAL A 557 15.97 -10.72 27.88
C VAL A 557 17.06 -10.18 28.82
N GLN A 558 18.21 -10.80 28.74
CA GLN A 558 19.44 -10.34 29.39
C GLN A 558 20.46 -9.92 28.33
N ILE A 559 21.35 -9.02 28.71
CA ILE A 559 22.49 -8.64 27.87
C ILE A 559 23.27 -9.88 27.42
N GLY A 560 23.59 -9.98 26.12
CA GLY A 560 24.25 -11.13 25.53
C GLY A 560 23.32 -12.32 25.18
N GLN A 561 22.05 -12.29 25.55
CA GLN A 561 21.07 -13.33 25.15
C GLN A 561 20.77 -13.22 23.64
N THR A 562 20.73 -14.36 22.96
CA THR A 562 20.43 -14.42 21.52
C THR A 562 19.00 -13.98 21.23
N LEU A 563 18.84 -12.94 20.44
CA LEU A 563 17.55 -12.46 19.94
C LEU A 563 17.10 -13.26 18.71
N TYR A 564 18.01 -13.49 17.80
CA TYR A 564 17.78 -14.29 16.59
C TYR A 564 19.10 -14.76 15.95
N VAL A 565 18.97 -15.70 15.02
CA VAL A 565 20.07 -16.20 14.22
C VAL A 565 19.84 -15.80 12.76
N ILE A 566 20.80 -15.13 12.14
CA ILE A 566 20.81 -14.87 10.69
C ILE A 566 21.45 -16.07 10.02
N GLN A 567 20.85 -16.56 8.94
CA GLN A 567 21.43 -17.66 8.14
C GLN A 567 21.46 -17.34 6.65
N SER A 568 22.49 -17.85 5.97
CA SER A 568 22.65 -17.75 4.51
C SER A 568 23.54 -18.85 3.96
N THR A 569 23.37 -19.18 2.67
CA THR A 569 24.32 -20.00 1.93
C THR A 569 25.46 -19.19 1.31
N ASP A 570 25.41 -17.87 1.43
CA ASP A 570 26.41 -16.92 0.94
C ASP A 570 27.02 -16.17 2.14
N GLN A 571 28.32 -16.35 2.36
CA GLN A 571 29.04 -15.76 3.50
C GLN A 571 29.11 -14.23 3.42
N GLN A 572 29.25 -13.66 2.22
CA GLN A 572 29.33 -12.22 2.06
C GLN A 572 27.99 -11.57 2.43
N LYS A 573 26.87 -12.11 1.91
CA LYS A 573 25.52 -11.64 2.24
C LYS A 573 25.18 -11.82 3.72
N LEU A 574 25.66 -12.90 4.33
CA LEU A 574 25.52 -13.12 5.77
C LEU A 574 26.23 -12.03 6.57
N GLN A 575 27.46 -11.68 6.17
CA GLN A 575 28.22 -10.63 6.83
C GLN A 575 27.60 -9.25 6.67
N GLU A 576 27.17 -8.90 5.45
CA GLU A 576 26.44 -7.64 5.18
C GLU A 576 25.14 -7.53 6.02
N ALA A 577 24.38 -8.63 6.12
CA ALA A 577 23.17 -8.68 6.94
C ALA A 577 23.47 -8.54 8.43
N TYR A 578 24.58 -9.13 8.90
CA TYR A 578 25.01 -9.05 10.30
C TYR A 578 25.47 -7.62 10.65
N GLU A 579 26.26 -6.96 9.81
CA GLU A 579 26.68 -5.58 9.99
C GLU A 579 25.48 -4.63 10.05
N PHE A 580 24.52 -4.82 9.15
CA PHE A 580 23.27 -4.08 9.19
C PHE A 580 22.47 -4.34 10.48
N ALA A 581 22.41 -5.59 10.96
CA ALA A 581 21.77 -5.94 12.21
C ALA A 581 22.49 -5.35 13.44
N PHE A 582 23.82 -5.22 13.38
CA PHE A 582 24.62 -4.64 14.45
C PHE A 582 24.37 -3.15 14.66
N GLU A 583 24.08 -2.41 13.60
CA GLU A 583 23.68 -1.00 13.71
C GLU A 583 22.32 -0.84 14.43
N ASN A 584 21.39 -1.76 14.18
CA ASN A 584 20.09 -1.81 14.80
C ASN A 584 19.49 -3.22 14.62
N HIS A 585 19.37 -3.96 15.70
CA HIS A 585 18.86 -5.35 15.69
C HIS A 585 17.35 -5.46 15.50
N GLY A 586 16.59 -4.35 15.49
CA GLY A 586 15.15 -4.34 15.24
C GLY A 586 14.27 -4.69 16.46
N PHE A 587 14.84 -4.87 17.63
CA PHE A 587 14.10 -5.12 18.89
C PHE A 587 14.00 -3.85 19.70
N ILE A 588 12.83 -3.60 20.26
CA ILE A 588 12.54 -2.45 21.14
C ILE A 588 12.27 -2.99 22.55
N PHE A 589 13.01 -2.47 23.53
CA PHE A 589 12.94 -2.93 24.91
C PHE A 589 12.25 -1.94 25.83
N THR A 590 11.70 -2.44 26.93
CA THR A 590 11.17 -1.66 28.04
C THR A 590 11.62 -2.26 29.38
N GLN A 591 11.76 -1.42 30.39
CA GLN A 591 12.06 -1.84 31.76
C GLN A 591 10.80 -2.25 32.55
N LEU A 592 9.60 -1.92 32.06
CA LEU A 592 8.33 -2.19 32.72
C LEU A 592 7.66 -3.44 32.14
N LYS A 593 7.62 -4.50 32.93
CA LYS A 593 6.94 -5.76 32.56
C LYS A 593 5.47 -5.54 32.19
N SER A 594 4.77 -4.62 32.83
CA SER A 594 3.37 -4.28 32.59
C SER A 594 3.13 -3.71 31.16
N ILE A 595 4.11 -3.03 30.57
CA ILE A 595 4.02 -2.50 29.20
C ILE A 595 4.27 -3.61 28.18
N ALA A 596 5.21 -4.51 28.45
CA ALA A 596 5.51 -5.64 27.58
C ALA A 596 4.39 -6.71 27.58
N THR A 597 3.69 -6.85 28.72
CA THR A 597 2.60 -7.83 28.93
C THR A 597 1.19 -7.27 28.79
N SER A 598 1.01 -6.00 28.40
CA SER A 598 -0.30 -5.43 28.06
C SER A 598 -0.96 -6.09 26.83
N ILE A 599 -0.28 -7.06 26.26
CA ILE A 599 -0.85 -8.11 25.43
C ILE A 599 -1.53 -9.08 26.42
N ASP A 600 -2.80 -8.83 26.68
CA ASP A 600 -3.59 -9.59 27.67
C ASP A 600 -3.60 -11.07 27.29
N LYS A 601 -2.97 -11.91 28.12
CA LYS A 601 -2.95 -13.37 27.93
C LYS A 601 -4.33 -14.01 28.10
N ASN A 602 -5.33 -13.25 28.60
CA ASN A 602 -6.69 -13.71 28.83
C ASN A 602 -7.68 -13.32 27.75
N THR A 603 -7.33 -12.41 26.83
CA THR A 603 -8.08 -12.23 25.58
C THR A 603 -7.43 -13.13 24.55
N SER A 604 -8.19 -14.03 23.97
CA SER A 604 -7.76 -14.81 22.81
C SER A 604 -7.04 -13.86 21.84
N HIS A 605 -5.75 -14.09 21.56
CA HIS A 605 -4.81 -13.18 20.90
C HIS A 605 -5.25 -12.62 19.53
N TRP A 606 -6.45 -12.94 19.06
CA TRP A 606 -6.94 -12.68 17.71
C TRP A 606 -8.20 -11.81 17.68
N GLY A 607 -8.44 -11.02 18.73
CA GLY A 607 -9.55 -10.06 18.72
C GLY A 607 -10.93 -10.62 19.08
N TYR A 608 -11.01 -11.73 19.80
CA TYR A 608 -12.28 -12.36 20.24
C TYR A 608 -13.12 -11.54 21.22
N ALA A 609 -12.62 -10.41 21.71
CA ALA A 609 -13.22 -9.70 22.84
C ALA A 609 -14.60 -9.08 22.56
N ASN A 610 -15.11 -9.03 21.33
CA ASN A 610 -16.36 -8.33 21.01
C ASN A 610 -17.20 -8.93 19.88
N ILE A 611 -17.29 -10.24 19.74
CA ILE A 611 -18.40 -10.83 18.99
C ILE A 611 -19.43 -11.27 20.02
N PRO A 612 -20.56 -10.55 20.20
CA PRO A 612 -21.63 -11.04 21.06
C PRO A 612 -22.13 -12.39 20.53
N PRO A 613 -22.39 -13.38 21.39
CA PRO A 613 -23.05 -14.60 20.95
C PRO A 613 -24.43 -14.22 20.38
N LYS A 614 -24.66 -14.59 19.14
CA LYS A 614 -26.00 -14.61 18.57
C LYS A 614 -26.68 -15.90 18.90
#